data_41e95f150400bab7ecaa2adbd44e550a
#
_entry.id   41e95f150400bab7ecaa2adbd44e550a
#
_cell.length_a   1.000
_cell.length_b   1.000
_cell.length_c   1.000
_cell.angle_alpha   90.00
_cell.angle_beta   90.00
_cell.angle_gamma   90.00
#
_symmetry.space_group_name_H-M   'P 1'
#
loop_
_entity.id
_entity.type
_entity.pdbx_description
1 polymer ?
#
loop_
_entity_poly.entity_id
_entity_poly.type
_entity_poly.pdbx_seq_one_letter_code
_entity_poly.pdbx_strand_id
1 'polypeptide(L)'
;MRRWSSFCPLLPCLESNPALTFAVDILIVIAVLLAVRVGWRQGALTAVLAAVGVIAGLVLGTAVAPLVMQLTEQAALRFLLAIGVLILLVGLGQLVGASIGAALRDRMRTRSGQRVDSSVGAVFRAVAAIVVIWLVSLPLASNLGGQPGEALRSSRILSGLNSAAPSQLSALPNGVAAMLNESGLPPLVSPWEGSGSTVQVDAPAQDVDDPEMVERLRPSVIHVLGDAEACSRRLMGSGFVTAQDYVITNAHVVAGTDKVRLDTVLGLKDADVVYYNPDVDIAVLHSPELGIEPLPWAEQPAVSGDDAVVLGFPQSGPFNAGMARIRDRLTIAGPDIYSTGRVERDAYTVRGSIRQGNSGGPMINTDGQ
;
A
#
# COMPACT_ATOMS: atom_id res chain seq x y z
N MET A 1 -9.50 -39.25 -8.46
CA MET A 1 -8.73 -38.21 -9.16
C MET A 1 -9.59 -37.60 -10.28
N ARG A 2 -10.41 -36.62 -9.97
CA ARG A 2 -11.15 -35.85 -10.96
C ARG A 2 -10.34 -34.61 -11.24
N ARG A 3 -9.95 -34.40 -12.51
CA ARG A 3 -9.26 -33.21 -12.99
C ARG A 3 -10.03 -31.96 -12.57
N TRP A 4 -9.40 -31.10 -11.84
CA TRP A 4 -9.90 -29.81 -11.39
C TRP A 4 -9.99 -28.74 -12.54
N SER A 5 -9.90 -29.20 -13.79
CA SER A 5 -10.00 -28.34 -14.98
C SER A 5 -11.42 -27.82 -15.30
N SER A 6 -12.42 -28.07 -14.42
CA SER A 6 -13.80 -27.67 -14.72
C SER A 6 -14.50 -26.88 -13.59
N PHE A 7 -13.78 -26.46 -12.57
CA PHE A 7 -14.29 -25.62 -11.47
C PHE A 7 -13.37 -24.45 -11.15
N CYS A 8 -12.86 -23.82 -12.19
CA CYS A 8 -12.73 -22.38 -12.12
C CYS A 8 -14.09 -21.86 -12.61
N PRO A 9 -15.07 -21.50 -11.73
CA PRO A 9 -16.00 -20.52 -12.20
C PRO A 9 -15.05 -19.39 -12.62
N LEU A 10 -15.17 -18.92 -13.83
CA LEU A 10 -14.78 -17.59 -14.24
C LEU A 10 -15.27 -16.65 -13.14
N LEU A 11 -14.53 -16.60 -12.01
CA LEU A 11 -14.53 -15.44 -11.17
C LEU A 11 -14.03 -14.38 -12.12
N PRO A 12 -14.90 -13.47 -12.56
CA PRO A 12 -14.42 -12.35 -13.32
C PRO A 12 -13.27 -11.83 -12.45
N CYS A 13 -12.09 -11.64 -12.99
CA CYS A 13 -11.24 -10.52 -12.58
C CYS A 13 -12.27 -9.43 -12.41
N LEU A 14 -12.68 -9.11 -11.18
CA LEU A 14 -13.86 -8.30 -10.85
C LEU A 14 -14.04 -7.34 -12.01
N GLU A 15 -15.04 -7.61 -12.88
CA GLU A 15 -15.08 -6.89 -14.16
C GLU A 15 -15.06 -5.44 -13.76
N SER A 16 -13.93 -4.81 -13.98
CA SER A 16 -13.80 -3.39 -13.72
C SER A 16 -14.99 -2.80 -14.45
N ASN A 17 -15.94 -2.28 -13.70
CA ASN A 17 -17.15 -1.76 -14.31
C ASN A 17 -16.65 -0.80 -15.40
N PRO A 18 -16.74 -1.19 -16.70
CA PRO A 18 -16.09 -0.43 -17.77
C PRO A 18 -16.57 1.02 -17.78
N ALA A 19 -17.80 1.26 -17.29
CA ALA A 19 -18.34 2.59 -17.10
C ALA A 19 -17.56 3.36 -16.00
N LEU A 20 -17.15 2.71 -14.92
CA LEU A 20 -16.42 3.37 -13.82
C LEU A 20 -14.98 3.67 -14.22
N THR A 21 -14.30 2.75 -14.91
CA THR A 21 -12.96 2.97 -15.49
C THR A 21 -12.98 4.13 -16.48
N PHE A 22 -13.97 4.14 -17.37
CA PHE A 22 -14.15 5.23 -18.33
C PHE A 22 -14.47 6.57 -17.65
N ALA A 23 -15.23 6.56 -16.56
CA ALA A 23 -15.50 7.75 -15.76
C ALA A 23 -14.21 8.30 -15.12
N VAL A 24 -13.31 7.44 -14.63
CA VAL A 24 -11.99 7.85 -14.12
C VAL A 24 -11.17 8.52 -15.21
N ASP A 25 -11.06 7.90 -16.38
CA ASP A 25 -10.32 8.48 -17.52
C ASP A 25 -10.90 9.85 -17.94
N ILE A 26 -12.23 9.98 -18.00
CA ILE A 26 -12.89 11.27 -18.27
C ILE A 26 -12.58 12.30 -17.21
N LEU A 27 -12.63 11.95 -15.93
CA LEU A 27 -12.29 12.87 -14.84
C LEU A 27 -10.85 13.37 -14.93
N ILE A 28 -9.91 12.49 -15.28
CA ILE A 28 -8.51 12.87 -15.51
C ILE A 28 -8.40 13.86 -16.67
N VAL A 29 -9.06 13.58 -17.80
CA VAL A 29 -9.05 14.48 -18.96
C VAL A 29 -9.64 15.85 -18.60
N ILE A 30 -10.80 15.86 -17.92
CA ILE A 30 -11.43 17.11 -17.48
C ILE A 30 -10.50 17.90 -16.53
N ALA A 31 -9.85 17.22 -15.57
CA ALA A 31 -8.92 17.88 -14.65
C ALA A 31 -7.72 18.50 -15.38
N VAL A 32 -7.16 17.78 -16.37
CA VAL A 32 -6.05 18.29 -17.20
C VAL A 32 -6.52 19.47 -18.07
N LEU A 33 -7.69 19.40 -18.70
CA LEU A 33 -8.24 20.50 -19.50
C LEU A 33 -8.50 21.75 -18.63
N LEU A 34 -9.01 21.57 -17.42
CA LEU A 34 -9.16 22.68 -16.46
C LEU A 34 -7.80 23.26 -16.07
N ALA A 35 -6.79 22.42 -15.85
CA ALA A 35 -5.42 22.88 -15.56
C ALA A 35 -4.83 23.69 -16.73
N VAL A 36 -5.00 23.22 -17.97
CA VAL A 36 -4.62 23.94 -19.20
C VAL A 36 -5.30 25.31 -19.24
N ARG A 37 -6.62 25.35 -19.06
CA ARG A 37 -7.40 26.60 -19.06
C ARG A 37 -6.91 27.58 -18.00
N VAL A 38 -6.67 27.10 -16.78
CA VAL A 38 -6.16 27.91 -15.67
C VAL A 38 -4.77 28.41 -15.99
N GLY A 39 -3.86 27.54 -16.49
CA GLY A 39 -2.50 27.88 -16.89
C GLY A 39 -2.45 28.92 -18.01
N TRP A 40 -3.35 28.80 -19.01
CA TRP A 40 -3.47 29.81 -20.08
C TRP A 40 -3.87 31.17 -19.54
N ARG A 41 -4.79 31.23 -18.60
CA ARG A 41 -5.27 32.49 -18.00
C ARG A 41 -4.25 33.12 -17.07
N GLN A 42 -3.57 32.31 -16.26
CA GLN A 42 -2.60 32.80 -15.26
C GLN A 42 -1.22 33.07 -15.82
N GLY A 43 -0.79 32.32 -16.84
CA GLY A 43 0.53 32.37 -17.44
C GLY A 43 1.61 31.61 -16.67
N ALA A 44 2.77 31.46 -17.31
CA ALA A 44 3.90 30.69 -16.79
C ALA A 44 4.53 31.34 -15.55
N LEU A 45 4.71 32.65 -15.54
CA LEU A 45 5.29 33.35 -14.40
C LEU A 45 4.50 33.13 -13.12
N THR A 46 3.18 33.26 -13.21
CA THR A 46 2.30 33.01 -12.06
C THR A 46 2.32 31.54 -11.65
N ALA A 47 2.29 30.61 -12.60
CA ALA A 47 2.28 29.19 -12.33
C ALA A 47 3.58 28.70 -11.68
N VAL A 48 4.73 29.15 -12.20
CA VAL A 48 6.06 28.76 -11.66
C VAL A 48 6.28 29.35 -10.28
N LEU A 49 6.01 30.66 -10.10
CA LEU A 49 6.20 31.28 -8.79
C LEU A 49 5.23 30.77 -7.74
N ALA A 50 3.99 30.42 -8.12
CA ALA A 50 3.08 29.73 -7.23
C ALA A 50 3.61 28.34 -6.82
N ALA A 51 4.20 27.59 -7.76
CA ALA A 51 4.81 26.30 -7.46
C ALA A 51 6.03 26.43 -6.52
N VAL A 52 6.88 27.42 -6.74
CA VAL A 52 7.98 27.75 -5.82
C VAL A 52 7.45 28.11 -4.43
N GLY A 53 6.36 28.88 -4.36
CA GLY A 53 5.69 29.21 -3.11
C GLY A 53 5.14 27.98 -2.39
N VAL A 54 4.54 27.02 -3.12
CA VAL A 54 4.09 25.73 -2.57
C VAL A 54 5.25 24.95 -1.97
N ILE A 55 6.37 24.85 -2.68
CA ILE A 55 7.57 24.15 -2.18
C ILE A 55 8.12 24.84 -0.92
N ALA A 56 8.24 26.17 -0.95
CA ALA A 56 8.68 26.93 0.22
C ALA A 56 7.73 26.75 1.41
N GLY A 57 6.41 26.79 1.17
CA GLY A 57 5.39 26.54 2.18
C GLY A 57 5.45 25.12 2.75
N LEU A 58 5.74 24.13 1.91
CA LEU A 58 5.91 22.75 2.32
C LEU A 58 7.15 22.59 3.25
N VAL A 59 8.28 23.15 2.85
CA VAL A 59 9.53 23.10 3.64
C VAL A 59 9.34 23.81 4.98
N LEU A 60 8.72 24.98 4.99
CA LEU A 60 8.41 25.69 6.23
C LEU A 60 7.39 24.93 7.08
N GLY A 61 6.38 24.35 6.44
CA GLY A 61 5.34 23.55 7.12
C GLY A 61 5.92 22.33 7.82
N THR A 62 6.80 21.59 7.17
CA THR A 62 7.49 20.44 7.79
C THR A 62 8.44 20.85 8.91
N ALA A 63 9.06 22.01 8.84
CA ALA A 63 9.90 22.55 9.92
C ALA A 63 9.10 23.05 11.13
N VAL A 64 7.90 23.62 10.91
CA VAL A 64 7.04 24.19 11.96
C VAL A 64 6.12 23.14 12.58
N ALA A 65 5.69 22.12 11.82
CA ALA A 65 4.77 21.09 12.30
C ALA A 65 5.20 20.45 13.63
N PRO A 66 6.47 20.02 13.84
CA PRO A 66 6.91 19.44 15.13
C PRO A 66 6.76 20.39 16.31
N LEU A 67 6.96 21.70 16.10
CA LEU A 67 6.81 22.71 17.15
C LEU A 67 5.37 22.85 17.62
N VAL A 68 4.44 22.81 16.66
CA VAL A 68 2.99 22.92 16.94
C VAL A 68 2.45 21.63 17.57
N MET A 69 3.00 20.47 17.18
CA MET A 69 2.63 19.18 17.77
C MET A 69 2.97 19.09 19.28
N GLN A 70 3.93 19.86 19.77
CA GLN A 70 4.29 19.90 21.20
C GLN A 70 3.28 20.65 22.06
N LEU A 71 2.32 21.39 21.47
CA LEU A 71 1.31 22.16 22.21
C LEU A 71 0.21 21.28 22.82
N THR A 72 0.15 20.00 22.47
CA THR A 72 -0.89 19.09 22.99
C THR A 72 -0.37 17.67 23.13
N GLU A 73 -0.92 16.94 24.09
CA GLU A 73 -0.59 15.51 24.29
C GLU A 73 -1.55 14.56 23.56
N GLN A 74 -2.69 15.06 23.10
CA GLN A 74 -3.69 14.25 22.40
C GLN A 74 -3.25 13.93 20.96
N ALA A 75 -3.07 12.65 20.63
CA ALA A 75 -2.58 12.20 19.32
C ALA A 75 -3.41 12.72 18.14
N ALA A 76 -4.75 12.68 18.26
CA ALA A 76 -5.65 13.19 17.23
C ALA A 76 -5.47 14.71 16.99
N LEU A 77 -5.30 15.49 18.05
CA LEU A 77 -5.13 16.94 17.95
C LEU A 77 -3.74 17.30 17.42
N ARG A 78 -2.69 16.56 17.79
CA ARG A 78 -1.35 16.70 17.18
C ARG A 78 -1.39 16.56 15.68
N PHE A 79 -2.10 15.54 15.21
CA PHE A 79 -2.25 15.26 13.79
C PHE A 79 -3.00 16.38 13.06
N LEU A 80 -4.15 16.83 13.62
CA LEU A 80 -4.93 17.93 13.05
C LEU A 80 -4.14 19.23 12.99
N LEU A 81 -3.37 19.54 14.03
CA LEU A 81 -2.52 20.72 14.08
C LEU A 81 -1.39 20.65 13.03
N ALA A 82 -0.72 19.51 12.90
CA ALA A 82 0.33 19.32 11.90
C ALA A 82 -0.18 19.51 10.47
N ILE A 83 -1.33 18.88 10.13
CA ILE A 83 -1.96 19.05 8.83
C ILE A 83 -2.45 20.50 8.64
N GLY A 84 -3.07 21.08 9.65
CA GLY A 84 -3.58 22.46 9.59
C GLY A 84 -2.45 23.45 9.29
N VAL A 85 -1.31 23.36 9.98
CA VAL A 85 -0.14 24.20 9.74
C VAL A 85 0.43 23.97 8.34
N LEU A 86 0.52 22.71 7.91
CA LEU A 86 1.03 22.36 6.59
C LEU A 86 0.15 22.98 5.48
N ILE A 87 -1.17 22.79 5.57
CA ILE A 87 -2.13 23.36 4.61
C ILE A 87 -2.06 24.89 4.60
N LEU A 88 -1.97 25.50 5.79
CA LEU A 88 -1.88 26.95 5.93
C LEU A 88 -0.63 27.51 5.27
N LEU A 89 0.55 26.95 5.57
CA LEU A 89 1.81 27.45 5.05
C LEU A 89 1.98 27.18 3.54
N VAL A 90 1.51 26.02 3.06
CA VAL A 90 1.46 25.73 1.62
C VAL A 90 0.51 26.71 0.91
N GLY A 91 -0.68 26.96 1.47
CA GLY A 91 -1.64 27.92 0.92
C GLY A 91 -1.10 29.36 0.90
N LEU A 92 -0.48 29.79 1.98
CA LEU A 92 0.17 31.13 2.04
C LEU A 92 1.33 31.23 1.05
N GLY A 93 2.20 30.24 0.96
CA GLY A 93 3.28 30.20 -0.01
C GLY A 93 2.75 30.29 -1.45
N GLN A 94 1.71 29.52 -1.77
CA GLN A 94 1.03 29.56 -3.07
C GLN A 94 0.47 30.95 -3.38
N LEU A 95 -0.21 31.58 -2.43
CA LEU A 95 -0.80 32.92 -2.59
C LEU A 95 0.27 33.98 -2.84
N VAL A 96 1.34 33.96 -2.04
CA VAL A 96 2.46 34.89 -2.19
C VAL A 96 3.15 34.71 -3.54
N GLY A 97 3.46 33.46 -3.90
CA GLY A 97 4.08 33.15 -5.20
C GLY A 97 3.20 33.57 -6.38
N ALA A 98 1.90 33.28 -6.31
CA ALA A 98 0.95 33.67 -7.35
C ALA A 98 0.80 35.19 -7.48
N SER A 99 0.76 35.93 -6.36
CA SER A 99 0.66 37.41 -6.39
C SER A 99 1.90 38.09 -7.00
N ILE A 100 3.08 37.58 -6.65
CA ILE A 100 4.34 38.06 -7.26
C ILE A 100 4.35 37.75 -8.76
N GLY A 101 3.95 36.55 -9.15
CA GLY A 101 3.88 36.12 -10.55
C GLY A 101 2.91 36.94 -11.37
N ALA A 102 1.73 37.24 -10.81
CA ALA A 102 0.76 38.13 -11.47
C ALA A 102 1.29 39.56 -11.64
N ALA A 103 1.90 40.12 -10.61
CA ALA A 103 2.50 41.45 -10.68
C ALA A 103 3.64 41.55 -11.73
N LEU A 104 4.44 40.52 -11.89
CA LEU A 104 5.48 40.45 -12.92
C LEU A 104 4.85 40.31 -14.31
N ARG A 105 3.79 39.52 -14.47
CA ARG A 105 3.08 39.37 -15.74
C ARG A 105 2.45 40.69 -16.18
N ASP A 106 1.84 41.45 -15.26
CA ASP A 106 1.22 42.76 -15.57
C ASP A 106 2.22 43.80 -16.07
N ARG A 107 3.51 43.62 -15.76
CA ARG A 107 4.60 44.47 -16.30
C ARG A 107 4.98 44.13 -17.74
N MET A 108 4.51 43.04 -18.30
CA MET A 108 4.77 42.66 -19.70
C MET A 108 4.01 43.59 -20.65
N ARG A 109 4.75 44.39 -21.40
CA ARG A 109 4.20 45.42 -22.32
C ARG A 109 3.76 44.86 -23.68
N THR A 110 4.24 43.68 -24.08
CA THR A 110 3.99 43.11 -25.41
C THR A 110 2.93 42.01 -25.41
N ARG A 111 1.99 42.13 -26.34
CA ARG A 111 0.93 41.07 -26.51
C ARG A 111 1.53 39.70 -26.89
N SER A 112 2.65 39.69 -27.62
CA SER A 112 3.37 38.47 -28.00
C SER A 112 3.97 37.79 -26.75
N GLY A 113 4.61 38.57 -25.85
CA GLY A 113 5.14 38.06 -24.60
C GLY A 113 4.05 37.42 -23.71
N GLN A 114 2.89 38.08 -23.59
CA GLN A 114 1.76 37.53 -22.82
C GLN A 114 1.19 36.25 -23.41
N ARG A 115 1.18 36.12 -24.77
CA ARG A 115 0.71 34.86 -25.42
C ARG A 115 1.69 33.70 -25.18
N VAL A 116 3.00 33.98 -25.29
CA VAL A 116 4.03 32.97 -24.98
C VAL A 116 3.94 32.55 -23.53
N ASP A 117 3.86 33.51 -22.60
CA ASP A 117 3.67 33.23 -21.17
C ASP A 117 2.41 32.38 -20.90
N SER A 118 1.30 32.69 -21.56
CA SER A 118 0.06 31.90 -21.45
C SER A 118 0.21 30.48 -21.98
N SER A 119 0.89 30.31 -23.13
CA SER A 119 1.11 28.98 -23.72
C SER A 119 2.00 28.11 -22.84
N VAL A 120 3.11 28.67 -22.38
CA VAL A 120 4.03 27.95 -21.45
C VAL A 120 3.34 27.65 -20.13
N GLY A 121 2.54 28.58 -19.60
CA GLY A 121 1.74 28.37 -18.39
C GLY A 121 0.73 27.25 -18.53
N ALA A 122 0.08 27.15 -19.68
CA ALA A 122 -0.86 26.06 -19.97
C ALA A 122 -0.16 24.69 -19.96
N VAL A 123 1.00 24.59 -20.64
CA VAL A 123 1.79 23.35 -20.67
C VAL A 123 2.29 22.99 -19.27
N PHE A 124 2.86 23.95 -18.55
CA PHE A 124 3.37 23.73 -17.19
C PHE A 124 2.27 23.21 -16.24
N ARG A 125 1.10 23.85 -16.26
CA ARG A 125 -0.03 23.42 -15.42
C ARG A 125 -0.57 22.05 -15.82
N ALA A 126 -0.61 21.73 -17.12
CA ALA A 126 -1.01 20.41 -17.58
C ALA A 126 -0.05 19.33 -17.08
N VAL A 127 1.25 19.52 -17.23
CA VAL A 127 2.28 18.60 -16.76
C VAL A 127 2.20 18.45 -15.24
N ALA A 128 2.11 19.56 -14.50
CA ALA A 128 1.98 19.53 -13.05
C ALA A 128 0.72 18.77 -12.59
N ALA A 129 -0.42 18.97 -13.26
CA ALA A 129 -1.66 18.25 -12.96
C ALA A 129 -1.52 16.74 -13.21
N ILE A 130 -0.91 16.35 -14.35
CA ILE A 130 -0.66 14.95 -14.68
C ILE A 130 0.25 14.30 -13.62
N VAL A 131 1.33 14.95 -13.22
CA VAL A 131 2.25 14.46 -12.18
C VAL A 131 1.53 14.28 -10.84
N VAL A 132 0.74 15.27 -10.42
CA VAL A 132 -0.01 15.19 -9.15
C VAL A 132 -1.04 14.06 -9.20
N ILE A 133 -1.82 13.95 -10.30
CA ILE A 133 -2.80 12.87 -10.48
C ILE A 133 -2.09 11.51 -10.42
N TRP A 134 -0.96 11.36 -11.10
CA TRP A 134 -0.17 10.13 -11.09
C TRP A 134 0.36 9.79 -9.69
N LEU A 135 0.96 10.75 -8.97
CA LEU A 135 1.48 10.54 -7.61
C LEU A 135 0.39 10.17 -6.61
N VAL A 136 -0.81 10.76 -6.73
CA VAL A 136 -1.93 10.52 -5.82
C VAL A 136 -2.71 9.26 -6.19
N SER A 137 -2.79 8.92 -7.48
CA SER A 137 -3.57 7.77 -7.93
C SER A 137 -3.04 6.43 -7.42
N LEU A 138 -1.72 6.26 -7.29
CA LEU A 138 -1.10 5.02 -6.84
C LEU A 138 -1.40 4.70 -5.37
N PRO A 139 -1.14 5.60 -4.40
CA PRO A 139 -1.54 5.38 -3.01
C PRO A 139 -3.06 5.24 -2.86
N LEU A 140 -3.85 5.99 -3.64
CA LEU A 140 -5.30 5.91 -3.60
C LEU A 140 -5.80 4.56 -4.13
N ALA A 141 -5.24 4.06 -5.23
CA ALA A 141 -5.57 2.76 -5.81
C ALA A 141 -5.16 1.58 -4.91
N SER A 142 -4.11 1.73 -4.09
CA SER A 142 -3.67 0.69 -3.14
C SER A 142 -4.52 0.66 -1.87
N ASN A 143 -5.05 1.82 -1.43
CA ASN A 143 -5.81 1.95 -0.19
C ASN A 143 -7.34 1.90 -0.40
N LEU A 144 -7.84 2.16 -1.60
CA LEU A 144 -9.25 1.98 -1.93
C LEU A 144 -9.51 0.53 -2.33
N GLY A 145 -10.29 -0.17 -1.51
CA GLY A 145 -10.85 -1.48 -1.85
C GLY A 145 -12.02 -1.39 -2.84
N GLY A 146 -12.45 -2.54 -3.37
CA GLY A 146 -13.64 -2.65 -4.21
C GLY A 146 -13.53 -1.98 -5.58
N GLN A 147 -14.70 -1.74 -6.20
CA GLN A 147 -14.82 -1.19 -7.56
C GLN A 147 -14.09 0.14 -7.80
N PRO A 148 -14.04 1.13 -6.86
CA PRO A 148 -13.31 2.37 -7.10
C PRO A 148 -11.79 2.19 -7.23
N GLY A 149 -11.20 1.35 -6.37
CA GLY A 149 -9.75 1.05 -6.43
C GLY A 149 -9.39 0.32 -7.72
N GLU A 150 -10.26 -0.57 -8.17
CA GLU A 150 -10.07 -1.32 -9.42
C GLU A 150 -10.23 -0.43 -10.65
N ALA A 151 -11.18 0.49 -10.65
CA ALA A 151 -11.34 1.46 -11.72
C ALA A 151 -10.10 2.36 -11.88
N LEU A 152 -9.46 2.74 -10.76
CA LEU A 152 -8.19 3.47 -10.80
C LEU A 152 -7.05 2.62 -11.38
N ARG A 153 -6.96 1.35 -10.96
CA ARG A 153 -5.91 0.42 -11.44
C ARG A 153 -6.07 0.06 -12.92
N SER A 154 -7.30 -0.05 -13.41
CA SER A 154 -7.62 -0.40 -14.80
C SER A 154 -7.69 0.81 -15.75
N SER A 155 -7.50 2.04 -15.24
CA SER A 155 -7.44 3.27 -16.04
C SER A 155 -6.33 3.20 -17.09
N ARG A 156 -6.70 3.41 -18.36
CA ARG A 156 -5.75 3.39 -19.48
C ARG A 156 -4.77 4.56 -19.41
N ILE A 157 -5.23 5.70 -18.95
CA ILE A 157 -4.39 6.91 -18.81
C ILE A 157 -3.34 6.70 -17.72
N LEU A 158 -3.73 6.18 -16.56
CA LEU A 158 -2.81 5.93 -15.46
C LEU A 158 -1.80 4.82 -15.79
N SER A 159 -2.23 3.75 -16.45
CA SER A 159 -1.36 2.68 -16.95
C SER A 159 -0.34 3.21 -17.96
N GLY A 160 -0.79 4.04 -18.91
CA GLY A 160 0.10 4.69 -19.87
C GLY A 160 1.10 5.63 -19.20
N LEU A 161 0.69 6.40 -18.21
CA LEU A 161 1.59 7.26 -17.43
C LEU A 161 2.62 6.45 -16.66
N ASN A 162 2.21 5.35 -16.05
CA ASN A 162 3.10 4.49 -15.28
C ASN A 162 4.15 3.80 -16.17
N SER A 163 3.77 3.39 -17.38
CA SER A 163 4.70 2.81 -18.35
C SER A 163 5.68 3.84 -18.96
N ALA A 164 5.27 5.11 -19.05
CA ALA A 164 6.09 6.21 -19.55
C ALA A 164 6.99 6.84 -18.47
N ALA A 165 6.73 6.55 -17.19
CA ALA A 165 7.50 7.12 -16.09
C ALA A 165 8.94 6.56 -16.06
N PRO A 166 9.98 7.42 -15.93
CA PRO A 166 11.35 6.97 -15.76
C PRO A 166 11.49 6.08 -14.51
N SER A 167 12.33 5.05 -14.60
CA SER A 167 12.54 4.09 -13.49
C SER A 167 12.95 4.74 -12.16
N GLN A 168 13.64 5.88 -12.22
CA GLN A 168 14.03 6.66 -11.03
C GLN A 168 12.83 7.31 -10.34
N LEU A 169 11.77 7.62 -11.08
CA LEU A 169 10.55 8.25 -10.55
C LEU A 169 9.51 7.22 -10.12
N SER A 170 9.56 6.00 -10.62
CA SER A 170 8.62 4.93 -10.25
C SER A 170 8.71 4.53 -8.77
N ALA A 171 9.82 4.83 -8.09
CA ALA A 171 9.98 4.62 -6.66
C ALA A 171 9.29 5.71 -5.80
N LEU A 172 9.02 6.90 -6.33
CA LEU A 172 8.44 8.01 -5.57
C LEU A 172 7.02 7.73 -5.03
N PRO A 173 6.09 7.17 -5.82
CA PRO A 173 4.76 6.84 -5.32
C PRO A 173 4.79 5.77 -4.22
N ASN A 174 5.69 4.79 -4.33
CA ASN A 174 5.90 3.77 -3.31
C ASN A 174 6.50 4.39 -2.03
N GLY A 175 7.41 5.36 -2.18
CA GLY A 175 7.95 6.14 -1.06
C GLY A 175 6.88 6.95 -0.33
N VAL A 176 5.97 7.60 -1.07
CA VAL A 176 4.83 8.34 -0.49
C VAL A 176 3.87 7.38 0.21
N ALA A 177 3.57 6.22 -0.37
CA ALA A 177 2.73 5.21 0.26
C ALA A 177 3.39 4.64 1.52
N ALA A 178 4.70 4.39 1.51
CA ALA A 178 5.45 3.95 2.68
C ALA A 178 5.46 5.01 3.78
N MET A 179 5.70 6.28 3.45
CA MET A 179 5.63 7.38 4.42
C MET A 179 4.24 7.54 5.03
N LEU A 180 3.17 7.35 4.26
CA LEU A 180 1.80 7.37 4.78
C LEU A 180 1.56 6.19 5.74
N ASN A 181 2.06 5.01 5.43
CA ASN A 181 1.95 3.84 6.31
C ASN A 181 2.84 3.95 7.57
N GLU A 182 4.03 4.57 7.46
CA GLU A 182 4.95 4.77 8.59
C GLU A 182 4.54 5.95 9.50
N SER A 183 3.73 6.89 8.99
CA SER A 183 3.29 8.07 9.77
C SER A 183 2.34 7.73 10.92
N GLY A 184 1.97 6.45 11.12
CA GLY A 184 1.06 6.03 12.19
C GLY A 184 -0.36 6.56 12.02
N LEU A 185 -0.70 7.04 10.81
CA LEU A 185 -2.07 7.37 10.46
C LEU A 185 -2.92 6.10 10.58
N PRO A 186 -4.03 6.14 11.32
CA PRO A 186 -4.98 5.05 11.23
C PRO A 186 -5.36 4.91 9.75
N PRO A 187 -5.44 3.68 9.21
CA PRO A 187 -5.87 3.48 7.85
C PRO A 187 -7.18 4.24 7.67
N LEU A 188 -7.26 5.08 6.63
CA LEU A 188 -8.41 5.95 6.35
C LEU A 188 -9.73 5.16 6.25
N VAL A 189 -9.62 3.86 6.03
CA VAL A 189 -10.70 2.88 6.18
C VAL A 189 -10.07 1.63 6.79
N SER A 190 -10.39 1.31 8.04
CA SER A 190 -10.16 -0.03 8.55
C SER A 190 -11.17 -0.93 7.83
N PRO A 191 -10.75 -1.91 7.01
CA PRO A 191 -11.68 -2.83 6.38
C PRO A 191 -12.40 -3.70 7.43
N TRP A 192 -11.92 -3.67 8.67
CA TRP A 192 -12.43 -4.46 9.78
C TRP A 192 -13.18 -3.58 10.78
N GLU A 193 -14.50 -3.72 10.80
CA GLU A 193 -15.33 -3.17 11.85
C GLU A 193 -15.26 -4.07 13.07
N GLY A 194 -14.55 -3.63 14.05
CA GLY A 194 -14.46 -4.23 15.37
C GLY A 194 -13.78 -3.21 16.28
N SER A 195 -14.19 -3.14 17.52
CA SER A 195 -13.47 -2.36 18.51
C SER A 195 -12.04 -2.90 18.55
N GLY A 196 -11.08 -2.15 18.03
CA GLY A 196 -9.68 -2.54 18.16
C GLY A 196 -9.41 -2.85 19.64
N SER A 197 -8.58 -3.84 19.94
CA SER A 197 -8.27 -4.18 21.32
C SER A 197 -7.90 -2.92 22.10
N THR A 198 -8.60 -2.70 23.19
CA THR A 198 -8.29 -1.62 24.15
C THR A 198 -7.13 -2.00 25.08
N VAL A 199 -6.70 -3.27 25.01
CA VAL A 199 -5.61 -3.78 25.82
C VAL A 199 -4.30 -3.10 25.41
N GLN A 200 -3.67 -2.44 26.36
CA GLN A 200 -2.37 -1.82 26.20
C GLN A 200 -1.30 -2.81 26.66
N VAL A 201 -0.30 -3.02 25.80
CA VAL A 201 0.89 -3.81 26.13
C VAL A 201 2.13 -2.97 25.89
N ASP A 202 3.22 -3.30 26.56
CA ASP A 202 4.51 -2.65 26.33
C ASP A 202 5.01 -2.86 24.92
N ALA A 203 5.91 -2.00 24.45
CA ALA A 203 6.54 -2.19 23.16
C ALA A 203 7.32 -3.52 23.14
N PRO A 204 7.26 -4.30 22.04
CA PRO A 204 8.12 -5.46 21.90
C PRO A 204 9.60 -5.02 21.91
N ALA A 205 10.51 -5.95 22.17
CA ALA A 205 11.94 -5.74 21.99
C ALA A 205 12.26 -5.26 20.57
N GLN A 206 13.36 -4.57 20.37
CA GLN A 206 13.77 -4.10 19.05
C GLN A 206 14.37 -5.24 18.22
N ASP A 207 15.10 -6.14 18.86
CA ASP A 207 15.77 -7.27 18.26
C ASP A 207 15.19 -8.58 18.79
N VAL A 208 15.32 -9.63 18.03
CA VAL A 208 14.91 -10.99 18.43
C VAL A 208 15.92 -11.52 19.45
N ASP A 209 15.43 -12.01 20.60
CA ASP A 209 16.27 -12.50 21.68
C ASP A 209 17.11 -13.74 21.30
N ASP A 210 16.55 -14.61 20.45
CA ASP A 210 17.23 -15.81 19.95
C ASP A 210 17.35 -15.80 18.40
N PRO A 211 18.40 -15.15 17.85
CA PRO A 211 18.66 -15.15 16.41
C PRO A 211 18.97 -16.54 15.86
N GLU A 212 19.54 -17.45 16.65
CA GLU A 212 19.89 -18.81 16.22
C GLU A 212 18.62 -19.63 15.97
N MET A 213 17.59 -19.44 16.79
CA MET A 213 16.26 -20.03 16.56
C MET A 213 15.70 -19.55 15.22
N VAL A 214 15.74 -18.26 14.95
CA VAL A 214 15.24 -17.68 13.69
C VAL A 214 15.95 -18.26 12.47
N GLU A 215 17.29 -18.34 12.51
CA GLU A 215 18.07 -18.93 11.40
C GLU A 215 17.79 -20.42 11.22
N ARG A 216 17.51 -21.16 12.29
CA ARG A 216 17.12 -22.58 12.23
C ARG A 216 15.74 -22.76 11.57
N LEU A 217 14.79 -21.86 11.83
CA LEU A 217 13.41 -21.92 11.32
C LEU A 217 13.26 -21.30 9.93
N ARG A 218 14.20 -20.43 9.54
CA ARG A 218 14.19 -19.70 8.27
C ARG A 218 13.92 -20.57 7.04
N PRO A 219 14.52 -21.79 6.89
CA PRO A 219 14.24 -22.62 5.71
C PRO A 219 12.78 -22.98 5.53
N SER A 220 12.01 -23.04 6.62
CA SER A 220 10.60 -23.41 6.62
C SER A 220 9.67 -22.24 6.31
N VAL A 221 10.21 -21.03 6.20
CA VAL A 221 9.45 -19.83 5.78
C VAL A 221 9.72 -19.57 4.30
N ILE A 222 8.66 -19.55 3.52
CA ILE A 222 8.70 -19.59 2.06
C ILE A 222 8.27 -18.25 1.48
N HIS A 223 9.00 -17.76 0.49
CA HIS A 223 8.53 -16.63 -0.33
C HIS A 223 7.61 -17.18 -1.43
N VAL A 224 6.33 -16.81 -1.39
CA VAL A 224 5.29 -17.28 -2.31
C VAL A 224 5.15 -16.31 -3.45
N LEU A 225 5.28 -16.82 -4.68
CA LEU A 225 5.20 -16.06 -5.92
C LEU A 225 4.04 -16.60 -6.76
N GLY A 226 3.04 -15.77 -7.01
CA GLY A 226 1.87 -16.10 -7.82
C GLY A 226 1.87 -15.28 -9.13
N ASP A 227 1.83 -15.95 -10.26
CA ASP A 227 1.70 -15.31 -11.56
C ASP A 227 0.24 -15.42 -12.03
N ALA A 228 -0.47 -14.30 -12.14
CA ALA A 228 -1.82 -14.17 -12.67
C ALA A 228 -1.74 -13.57 -14.09
N GLU A 229 -1.53 -14.42 -15.09
CA GLU A 229 -1.31 -14.01 -16.49
C GLU A 229 -2.54 -13.26 -17.05
N ALA A 230 -3.75 -13.74 -16.74
CA ALA A 230 -4.99 -13.12 -17.18
C ALA A 230 -5.17 -11.68 -16.68
N CYS A 231 -4.63 -11.36 -15.52
CA CYS A 231 -4.69 -10.03 -14.91
C CYS A 231 -3.40 -9.23 -15.06
N SER A 232 -2.38 -9.76 -15.74
CA SER A 232 -1.03 -9.18 -15.88
C SER A 232 -0.45 -8.74 -14.53
N ARG A 233 -0.69 -9.54 -13.48
CA ARG A 233 -0.29 -9.25 -12.10
C ARG A 233 0.62 -10.35 -11.57
N ARG A 234 1.59 -9.92 -10.79
CA ARG A 234 2.36 -10.82 -9.94
C ARG A 234 1.96 -10.54 -8.49
N LEU A 235 1.49 -11.56 -7.82
CA LEU A 235 1.18 -11.55 -6.41
C LEU A 235 2.37 -12.12 -5.65
N MET A 236 2.69 -11.53 -4.50
CA MET A 236 3.83 -11.95 -3.70
C MET A 236 3.45 -11.87 -2.23
N GLY A 237 3.90 -12.87 -1.48
CA GLY A 237 3.68 -12.93 -0.04
C GLY A 237 4.60 -13.97 0.59
N SER A 238 4.30 -14.31 1.81
CA SER A 238 4.99 -15.34 2.57
C SER A 238 4.12 -16.57 2.74
N GLY A 239 4.74 -17.67 3.10
CA GLY A 239 4.10 -18.90 3.51
C GLY A 239 5.01 -19.66 4.45
N PHE A 240 4.56 -20.76 4.99
CA PHE A 240 5.37 -21.62 5.83
C PHE A 240 4.99 -23.09 5.66
N VAL A 241 5.98 -23.95 5.81
CA VAL A 241 5.78 -25.40 5.74
C VAL A 241 5.08 -25.87 7.00
N THR A 242 3.96 -26.55 6.85
CA THR A 242 3.14 -27.04 7.96
C THR A 242 3.07 -28.57 8.07
N ALA A 243 3.35 -29.24 6.95
CA ALA A 243 3.46 -30.69 6.85
C ALA A 243 4.39 -31.03 5.68
N GLN A 244 4.79 -32.28 5.55
CA GLN A 244 5.61 -32.71 4.42
C GLN A 244 4.93 -32.32 3.11
N ASP A 245 5.64 -31.56 2.26
CA ASP A 245 5.20 -31.08 0.95
C ASP A 245 4.01 -30.09 0.97
N TYR A 246 3.59 -29.59 2.14
CA TYR A 246 2.49 -28.65 2.27
C TYR A 246 2.91 -27.32 2.88
N VAL A 247 2.49 -26.23 2.23
CA VAL A 247 2.74 -24.85 2.65
C VAL A 247 1.41 -24.13 2.88
N ILE A 248 1.28 -23.46 4.01
CA ILE A 248 0.16 -22.54 4.27
C ILE A 248 0.56 -21.12 3.86
N THR A 249 -0.37 -20.42 3.23
CA THR A 249 -0.30 -18.99 2.92
C THR A 249 -1.69 -18.37 3.00
N ASN A 250 -1.80 -17.05 2.78
CA ASN A 250 -3.09 -16.41 2.65
C ASN A 250 -3.74 -16.66 1.28
N ALA A 251 -5.07 -16.74 1.25
CA ALA A 251 -5.81 -16.91 0.00
C ALA A 251 -5.58 -15.74 -0.96
N HIS A 252 -5.52 -14.49 -0.46
CA HIS A 252 -5.27 -13.32 -1.30
C HIS A 252 -3.89 -13.30 -1.97
N VAL A 253 -2.91 -14.06 -1.45
CA VAL A 253 -1.56 -14.19 -2.05
C VAL A 253 -1.60 -15.02 -3.34
N VAL A 254 -2.55 -15.95 -3.45
CA VAL A 254 -2.70 -16.84 -4.61
C VAL A 254 -4.03 -16.66 -5.36
N ALA A 255 -4.75 -15.59 -5.05
CA ALA A 255 -6.05 -15.29 -5.66
C ALA A 255 -5.92 -15.04 -7.17
N GLY A 256 -6.58 -15.87 -8.00
CA GLY A 256 -6.58 -15.72 -9.46
C GLY A 256 -5.23 -15.99 -10.12
N THR A 257 -4.32 -16.69 -9.45
CA THR A 257 -3.04 -17.09 -10.04
C THR A 257 -3.19 -18.33 -10.93
N ASP A 258 -2.53 -18.31 -12.08
CA ASP A 258 -2.44 -19.46 -12.98
C ASP A 258 -1.30 -20.40 -12.58
N LYS A 259 -0.25 -19.84 -11.97
CA LYS A 259 0.91 -20.57 -11.49
C LYS A 259 1.36 -20.03 -10.15
N VAL A 260 1.70 -20.93 -9.24
CA VAL A 260 2.29 -20.59 -7.94
C VAL A 260 3.68 -21.22 -7.87
N ARG A 261 4.66 -20.43 -7.45
CA ARG A 261 6.04 -20.87 -7.23
C ARG A 261 6.46 -20.52 -5.82
N LEU A 262 7.23 -21.41 -5.24
CA LEU A 262 7.82 -21.28 -3.92
C LEU A 262 9.31 -20.99 -4.09
N ASP A 263 9.74 -19.81 -3.66
CA ASP A 263 11.16 -19.46 -3.59
C ASP A 263 11.68 -19.90 -2.23
N THR A 264 12.47 -20.95 -2.26
CA THR A 264 12.94 -21.67 -1.08
C THR A 264 14.47 -21.67 -0.99
N VAL A 265 15.00 -22.04 0.15
CA VAL A 265 16.46 -22.25 0.32
C VAL A 265 17.03 -23.35 -0.60
N LEU A 266 16.19 -24.24 -1.12
CA LEU A 266 16.54 -25.28 -2.08
C LEU A 266 16.28 -24.86 -3.55
N GLY A 267 15.94 -23.58 -3.80
CA GLY A 267 15.60 -23.04 -5.10
C GLY A 267 14.11 -22.92 -5.35
N LEU A 268 13.75 -22.53 -6.56
CA LEU A 268 12.36 -22.36 -6.98
C LEU A 268 11.68 -23.72 -7.19
N LYS A 269 10.51 -23.89 -6.58
CA LYS A 269 9.65 -25.07 -6.69
C LYS A 269 8.28 -24.66 -7.21
N ASP A 270 7.68 -25.45 -8.08
CA ASP A 270 6.29 -25.27 -8.48
C ASP A 270 5.35 -25.81 -7.39
N ALA A 271 4.19 -25.21 -7.24
CA ALA A 271 3.18 -25.63 -6.28
C ALA A 271 1.78 -25.50 -6.85
N ASP A 272 0.92 -26.43 -6.43
CA ASP A 272 -0.51 -26.45 -6.75
C ASP A 272 -1.32 -25.98 -5.55
N VAL A 273 -2.35 -25.16 -5.77
CA VAL A 273 -3.30 -24.76 -4.73
C VAL A 273 -4.26 -25.95 -4.48
N VAL A 274 -4.15 -26.58 -3.32
CA VAL A 274 -5.00 -27.75 -2.96
C VAL A 274 -6.14 -27.40 -2.03
N TYR A 275 -6.06 -26.29 -1.33
CA TYR A 275 -7.14 -25.72 -0.52
C TYR A 275 -7.15 -24.20 -0.70
N TYR A 276 -8.34 -23.64 -0.78
CA TYR A 276 -8.52 -22.20 -0.94
C TYR A 276 -9.82 -21.75 -0.26
N ASN A 277 -9.70 -20.85 0.69
CA ASN A 277 -10.85 -20.30 1.41
C ASN A 277 -10.74 -18.77 1.49
N PRO A 278 -11.52 -18.04 0.68
CA PRO A 278 -11.50 -16.58 0.65
C PRO A 278 -12.13 -15.94 1.91
N ASP A 279 -13.00 -16.67 2.61
CA ASP A 279 -13.70 -16.14 3.79
C ASP A 279 -12.76 -16.00 4.98
N VAL A 280 -11.93 -17.02 5.24
CA VAL A 280 -10.92 -16.98 6.31
C VAL A 280 -9.56 -16.53 5.84
N ASP A 281 -9.40 -16.31 4.54
CA ASP A 281 -8.16 -15.88 3.89
C ASP A 281 -6.99 -16.87 4.08
N ILE A 282 -7.26 -18.17 3.86
CA ILE A 282 -6.28 -19.24 3.95
C ILE A 282 -6.22 -20.02 2.64
N ALA A 283 -5.00 -20.32 2.19
CA ALA A 283 -4.73 -21.27 1.13
C ALA A 283 -3.67 -22.29 1.56
N VAL A 284 -3.79 -23.52 1.06
CA VAL A 284 -2.78 -24.56 1.21
C VAL A 284 -2.23 -24.92 -0.15
N LEU A 285 -0.92 -24.93 -0.24
CA LEU A 285 -0.16 -25.24 -1.44
C LEU A 285 0.49 -26.61 -1.25
N HIS A 286 0.49 -27.41 -2.30
CA HIS A 286 1.19 -28.70 -2.35
C HIS A 286 2.34 -28.60 -3.37
N SER A 287 3.55 -28.90 -2.93
CA SER A 287 4.74 -28.93 -3.76
C SER A 287 5.47 -30.25 -3.54
N PRO A 288 5.37 -31.20 -4.47
CA PRO A 288 5.99 -32.51 -4.31
C PRO A 288 7.52 -32.39 -4.14
N GLU A 289 8.08 -33.20 -3.26
CA GLU A 289 9.51 -33.22 -2.98
C GLU A 289 10.06 -31.86 -2.54
N LEU A 290 9.30 -31.14 -1.72
CA LEU A 290 9.70 -29.85 -1.18
C LEU A 290 11.00 -29.98 -0.38
N GLY A 291 11.12 -31.03 0.43
CA GLY A 291 12.36 -31.38 1.15
C GLY A 291 12.70 -30.41 2.29
N ILE A 292 11.73 -29.74 2.85
CA ILE A 292 11.89 -28.76 3.93
C ILE A 292 11.08 -29.21 5.15
N GLU A 293 11.67 -29.11 6.33
CA GLU A 293 11.05 -29.47 7.60
C GLU A 293 9.87 -28.56 7.94
N PRO A 294 8.75 -29.10 8.43
CA PRO A 294 7.62 -28.29 8.89
C PRO A 294 7.97 -27.49 10.15
N LEU A 295 7.34 -26.30 10.29
CA LEU A 295 7.35 -25.57 11.55
C LEU A 295 6.50 -26.28 12.59
N PRO A 296 6.94 -26.35 13.85
CA PRO A 296 6.12 -26.91 14.93
C PRO A 296 4.96 -25.98 15.25
N TRP A 297 3.83 -26.58 15.61
CA TRP A 297 2.66 -25.83 16.09
C TRP A 297 2.76 -25.59 17.59
N ALA A 298 2.37 -24.38 18.03
CA ALA A 298 2.27 -24.08 19.44
C ALA A 298 1.19 -24.96 20.11
N GLU A 299 1.53 -25.54 21.26
CA GLU A 299 0.60 -26.37 22.02
C GLU A 299 -0.53 -25.57 22.68
N GLN A 300 -0.25 -24.32 23.01
CA GLN A 300 -1.18 -23.40 23.67
C GLN A 300 -1.35 -22.12 22.86
N PRO A 301 -2.56 -21.55 22.79
CA PRO A 301 -2.77 -20.25 22.18
C PRO A 301 -2.06 -19.17 23.01
N ALA A 302 -1.48 -18.17 22.32
CA ALA A 302 -0.84 -17.04 22.95
C ALA A 302 -1.84 -16.18 23.76
N VAL A 303 -1.36 -15.58 24.83
CA VAL A 303 -2.13 -14.67 25.68
C VAL A 303 -1.59 -13.25 25.63
N SER A 304 -2.37 -12.29 26.14
CA SER A 304 -1.96 -10.88 26.19
C SER A 304 -0.65 -10.69 26.95
N GLY A 305 0.29 -9.98 26.34
CA GLY A 305 1.62 -9.72 26.89
C GLY A 305 2.71 -10.66 26.39
N ASP A 306 2.35 -11.78 25.77
CA ASP A 306 3.35 -12.70 25.20
C ASP A 306 4.12 -12.04 24.07
N ASP A 307 5.41 -12.33 24.02
CA ASP A 307 6.27 -11.96 22.89
C ASP A 307 6.10 -12.95 21.75
N ALA A 308 6.16 -12.42 20.55
CA ALA A 308 6.04 -13.19 19.31
C ALA A 308 7.00 -12.66 18.25
N VAL A 309 7.35 -13.51 17.30
CA VAL A 309 8.19 -13.16 16.16
C VAL A 309 7.40 -13.38 14.87
N VAL A 310 7.27 -12.35 14.06
CA VAL A 310 6.66 -12.43 12.73
C VAL A 310 7.75 -12.67 11.69
N LEU A 311 7.65 -13.78 10.97
CA LEU A 311 8.61 -14.18 9.96
C LEU A 311 8.02 -14.01 8.55
N GLY A 312 8.83 -13.54 7.60
CA GLY A 312 8.37 -13.39 6.22
C GLY A 312 9.30 -12.60 5.32
N PHE A 313 8.74 -12.17 4.18
CA PHE A 313 9.44 -11.46 3.11
C PHE A 313 8.79 -10.09 2.85
N PRO A 314 8.94 -9.12 3.77
CA PRO A 314 8.30 -7.81 3.66
C PRO A 314 8.69 -7.12 2.36
N GLN A 315 7.69 -6.58 1.63
CA GLN A 315 7.86 -5.87 0.37
C GLN A 315 8.58 -6.70 -0.72
N SER A 316 8.49 -8.04 -0.63
CA SER A 316 9.26 -8.99 -1.46
C SER A 316 10.77 -8.77 -1.40
N GLY A 317 11.23 -8.24 -0.29
CA GLY A 317 12.63 -8.08 0.05
C GLY A 317 13.23 -9.37 0.64
N PRO A 318 14.40 -9.26 1.28
CA PRO A 318 15.01 -10.39 1.97
C PRO A 318 14.14 -10.87 3.13
N PHE A 319 14.39 -12.11 3.57
CA PHE A 319 13.80 -12.66 4.78
C PHE A 319 14.00 -11.70 5.97
N ASN A 320 12.94 -11.54 6.76
CA ASN A 320 12.94 -10.68 7.94
C ASN A 320 12.21 -11.36 9.10
N ALA A 321 12.73 -11.19 10.29
CA ALA A 321 12.11 -11.55 11.55
C ALA A 321 11.86 -10.27 12.35
N GLY A 322 10.61 -9.99 12.66
CA GLY A 322 10.21 -8.79 13.39
C GLY A 322 9.54 -9.13 14.71
N MET A 323 9.95 -8.47 15.80
CA MET A 323 9.33 -8.66 17.10
C MET A 323 7.92 -8.07 17.13
N ALA A 324 7.02 -8.79 17.78
CA ALA A 324 5.68 -8.35 18.07
C ALA A 324 5.30 -8.77 19.50
N ARG A 325 4.29 -8.12 20.07
CA ARG A 325 3.71 -8.50 21.37
C ARG A 325 2.22 -8.66 21.23
N ILE A 326 1.69 -9.78 21.70
CA ILE A 326 0.26 -10.10 21.65
C ILE A 326 -0.50 -9.10 22.54
N ARG A 327 -1.51 -8.47 21.96
CA ARG A 327 -2.41 -7.58 22.71
C ARG A 327 -3.65 -8.30 23.17
N ASP A 328 -4.29 -8.99 22.25
CA ASP A 328 -5.56 -9.66 22.52
C ASP A 328 -5.88 -10.67 21.41
N ARG A 329 -6.76 -11.62 21.73
CA ARG A 329 -7.40 -12.48 20.73
C ARG A 329 -8.89 -12.18 20.71
N LEU A 330 -9.40 -11.80 19.55
CA LEU A 330 -10.80 -11.41 19.41
C LEU A 330 -11.35 -11.81 18.04
N THR A 331 -12.65 -12.00 17.99
CA THR A 331 -13.37 -12.21 16.74
C THR A 331 -13.59 -10.86 16.08
N ILE A 332 -13.06 -10.67 14.89
CA ILE A 332 -13.24 -9.48 14.07
C ILE A 332 -14.17 -9.77 12.91
N ALA A 333 -15.06 -8.83 12.61
CA ALA A 333 -15.92 -8.88 11.45
C ALA A 333 -15.43 -7.93 10.37
N GLY A 334 -15.34 -8.41 9.13
CA GLY A 334 -14.85 -7.60 8.01
C GLY A 334 -15.18 -8.22 6.67
N PRO A 335 -14.77 -7.59 5.56
CA PRO A 335 -15.00 -8.17 4.24
C PRO A 335 -14.19 -9.44 4.01
N ASP A 336 -14.70 -10.32 3.14
CA ASP A 336 -13.89 -11.38 2.53
C ASP A 336 -12.78 -10.75 1.65
N ILE A 337 -11.87 -11.57 1.09
CA ILE A 337 -10.77 -11.06 0.28
C ILE A 337 -11.23 -10.38 -1.02
N TYR A 338 -12.47 -10.58 -1.45
CA TYR A 338 -13.08 -9.99 -2.64
C TYR A 338 -13.99 -8.81 -2.32
N SER A 339 -14.21 -8.50 -1.04
CA SER A 339 -15.17 -7.49 -0.58
C SER A 339 -16.61 -7.75 -1.06
N THR A 340 -16.98 -9.01 -1.24
CA THR A 340 -18.32 -9.43 -1.68
C THR A 340 -19.25 -9.80 -0.54
N GLY A 341 -18.70 -10.16 0.61
CA GLY A 341 -19.42 -10.58 1.80
C GLY A 341 -18.80 -10.02 3.07
N ARG A 342 -19.51 -10.21 4.20
CA ARG A 342 -19.00 -9.94 5.54
C ARG A 342 -18.75 -11.26 6.24
N VAL A 343 -17.55 -11.42 6.76
CA VAL A 343 -17.09 -12.64 7.42
C VAL A 343 -16.55 -12.32 8.82
N GLU A 344 -16.64 -13.29 9.72
CA GLU A 344 -16.05 -13.22 11.04
C GLU A 344 -14.81 -14.10 11.10
N ARG A 345 -13.76 -13.60 11.73
CA ARG A 345 -12.49 -14.32 11.89
C ARG A 345 -11.96 -14.14 13.30
N ASP A 346 -11.43 -15.21 13.87
CA ASP A 346 -10.62 -15.11 15.08
C ASP A 346 -9.23 -14.59 14.70
N ALA A 347 -8.80 -13.55 15.38
CA ALA A 347 -7.52 -12.90 15.09
C ALA A 347 -6.81 -12.46 16.38
N TYR A 348 -5.49 -12.50 16.34
CA TYR A 348 -4.67 -11.81 17.32
C TYR A 348 -4.47 -10.36 16.90
N THR A 349 -4.65 -9.45 17.83
CA THR A 349 -4.14 -8.08 17.71
C THR A 349 -2.77 -8.01 18.36
N VAL A 350 -1.83 -7.40 17.67
CA VAL A 350 -0.44 -7.34 18.13
C VAL A 350 0.08 -5.89 18.17
N ARG A 351 1.07 -5.64 18.98
CA ARG A 351 1.91 -4.46 18.90
C ARG A 351 3.22 -4.85 18.23
N GLY A 352 3.48 -4.33 17.02
CA GLY A 352 4.65 -4.68 16.22
C GLY A 352 4.54 -4.09 14.81
N SER A 353 5.59 -4.26 14.02
CA SER A 353 5.64 -3.77 12.63
C SER A 353 5.40 -4.92 11.66
N ILE A 354 4.13 -5.08 11.22
CA ILE A 354 3.78 -6.00 10.15
C ILE A 354 3.71 -5.21 8.85
N ARG A 355 4.44 -5.65 7.83
CA ARG A 355 4.55 -4.97 6.53
C ARG A 355 3.90 -5.81 5.43
N GLN A 356 3.50 -5.16 4.34
CA GLN A 356 3.05 -5.84 3.13
C GLN A 356 4.13 -6.85 2.67
N GLY A 357 3.72 -8.05 2.29
CA GLY A 357 4.62 -9.16 1.97
C GLY A 357 4.82 -10.16 3.13
N ASN A 358 4.54 -9.77 4.39
CA ASN A 358 4.46 -10.73 5.49
C ASN A 358 3.16 -11.58 5.44
N SER A 359 2.20 -11.19 4.60
CA SER A 359 0.94 -11.93 4.38
C SER A 359 1.21 -13.40 4.11
N GLY A 360 0.58 -14.29 4.87
CA GLY A 360 0.75 -15.74 4.80
C GLY A 360 1.97 -16.30 5.57
N GLY A 361 2.86 -15.42 6.07
CA GLY A 361 3.97 -15.84 6.91
C GLY A 361 3.53 -16.23 8.33
N PRO A 362 4.33 -17.03 9.05
CA PRO A 362 4.00 -17.46 10.41
C PRO A 362 4.29 -16.37 11.44
N MET A 363 3.51 -16.39 12.50
CA MET A 363 3.83 -15.74 13.76
C MET A 363 4.13 -16.83 14.77
N ILE A 364 5.32 -16.82 15.33
CA ILE A 364 5.81 -17.83 16.25
C ILE A 364 6.00 -17.26 17.66
N ASN A 365 5.96 -18.12 18.66
CA ASN A 365 6.33 -17.78 20.03
C ASN A 365 7.86 -17.74 20.23
N THR A 366 8.33 -17.43 21.42
CA THR A 366 9.75 -17.42 21.78
C THR A 366 10.41 -18.79 21.79
N ASP A 367 9.64 -19.90 21.77
CA ASP A 367 10.15 -21.26 21.68
C ASP A 367 10.25 -21.75 20.21
N GLY A 368 9.83 -20.92 19.24
CA GLY A 368 9.87 -21.24 17.81
C GLY A 368 8.69 -22.05 17.29
N GLN A 369 7.57 -22.02 18.02
CA GLN A 369 6.34 -22.75 17.68
C GLN A 369 5.28 -21.82 17.10
#